data_35f139363ad237ad68c55789f4758291
#
_entry.id   35f139363ad237ad68c55789f4758291
#
_cell.length_a   1.000
_cell.length_b   1.000
_cell.length_c   1.000
_cell.angle_alpha   90.00
_cell.angle_beta   90.00
_cell.angle_gamma   90.00
#
_symmetry.space_group_name_H-M   'P 1'
#
loop_
_entity.id
_entity.type
_entity.pdbx_description
1 polymer ?
#
loop_
_entity_poly.entity_id
_entity_poly.type
_entity_poly.pdbx_seq_one_letter_code
_entity_poly.pdbx_strand_id
1 'polypeptide(L)'
;MTDYQNEVLEFERIMKEHTNYMRNSINLIASENITSSDVTEAVASDLAHRYAEGQSHERLYEGCQYIDEIEDRVIDLSKKLFNVDYANVQPISGVTANLAAFFGYSDYGDKLMALDVPYGGHISHAKVSAAGIAGLKTISHPFDKDIMNIDID
;
A
#
# COMPACT_ATOMS: atom_id res chain seq x y z
N MET A 1 31.15 -12.38 23.95
CA MET A 1 30.19 -11.49 23.22
C MET A 1 29.18 -10.98 24.22
N THR A 2 28.79 -9.71 24.13
CA THR A 2 27.70 -9.18 24.93
C THR A 2 26.38 -9.81 24.46
N ASP A 3 25.37 -9.85 25.31
CA ASP A 3 24.02 -10.34 24.98
C ASP A 3 23.48 -9.64 23.71
N TYR A 4 23.70 -8.37 23.57
CA TYR A 4 23.36 -7.56 22.40
C TYR A 4 23.99 -8.03 21.07
N GLN A 5 25.25 -8.46 21.12
CA GLN A 5 25.92 -8.98 19.92
C GLN A 5 25.34 -10.32 19.47
N ASN A 6 24.91 -11.14 20.41
CA ASN A 6 24.25 -12.41 20.09
C ASN A 6 22.90 -12.19 19.42
N GLU A 7 22.10 -11.20 19.89
CA GLU A 7 20.83 -10.83 19.26
C GLU A 7 21.00 -10.34 17.82
N VAL A 8 22.01 -9.50 17.55
CA VAL A 8 22.30 -9.04 16.19
C VAL A 8 22.64 -10.20 15.27
N LEU A 9 23.53 -11.11 15.71
CA LEU A 9 23.91 -12.28 14.92
C LEU A 9 22.73 -13.22 14.65
N GLU A 10 21.85 -13.39 15.63
CA GLU A 10 20.64 -14.21 15.46
C GLU A 10 19.68 -13.56 14.45
N PHE A 11 19.50 -12.24 14.50
CA PHE A 11 18.70 -11.50 13.51
C PHE A 11 19.28 -11.64 12.09
N GLU A 12 20.57 -11.46 11.93
CA GLU A 12 21.26 -11.65 10.65
C GLU A 12 21.09 -13.08 10.10
N ARG A 13 21.15 -14.08 10.96
CA ARG A 13 20.89 -15.49 10.60
C ARG A 13 19.46 -15.64 10.06
N ILE A 14 18.46 -15.12 10.79
CA ILE A 14 17.04 -15.19 10.39
C ILE A 14 16.83 -14.53 9.03
N MET A 15 17.37 -13.33 8.83
CA MET A 15 17.27 -12.59 7.57
C MET A 15 17.88 -13.38 6.40
N LYS A 16 19.02 -13.99 6.61
CA LYS A 16 19.69 -14.80 5.59
C LYS A 16 18.91 -16.06 5.24
N GLU A 17 18.38 -16.74 6.25
CA GLU A 17 17.56 -17.93 6.06
C GLU A 17 16.25 -17.60 5.34
N HIS A 18 15.56 -16.53 5.73
CA HIS A 18 14.38 -16.04 5.05
C HIS A 18 14.66 -15.73 3.56
N THR A 19 15.72 -14.99 3.29
CA THR A 19 16.10 -14.64 1.91
C THR A 19 16.38 -15.90 1.08
N ASN A 20 17.08 -16.88 1.66
CA ASN A 20 17.36 -18.14 0.99
C ASN A 20 16.08 -18.96 0.76
N TYR A 21 15.17 -18.99 1.74
CA TYR A 21 13.87 -19.66 1.62
C TYR A 21 13.06 -19.05 0.47
N MET A 22 12.92 -17.71 0.43
CA MET A 22 12.13 -17.03 -0.60
C MET A 22 12.73 -17.19 -2.01
N ARG A 23 14.05 -17.19 -2.15
CA ARG A 23 14.71 -17.45 -3.44
C ARG A 23 14.46 -18.85 -4.00
N ASN A 24 14.16 -19.82 -3.15
CA ASN A 24 13.88 -21.20 -3.53
C ASN A 24 12.39 -21.54 -3.49
N SER A 25 11.52 -20.54 -3.36
CA SER A 25 10.06 -20.70 -3.28
C SER A 25 9.38 -20.01 -4.46
N ILE A 26 8.23 -20.55 -4.85
CA ILE A 26 7.31 -19.88 -5.77
C ILE A 26 6.28 -19.15 -4.92
N ASN A 27 6.32 -17.82 -4.94
CA ASN A 27 5.34 -17.01 -4.22
C ASN A 27 4.02 -16.96 -5.03
N LEU A 28 2.94 -17.41 -4.40
CA LEU A 28 1.59 -17.40 -4.99
C LEU A 28 0.70 -16.27 -4.46
N ILE A 29 1.27 -15.33 -3.68
CA ILE A 29 0.52 -14.15 -3.22
C ILE A 29 0.52 -13.13 -4.36
N ALA A 30 -0.60 -13.02 -5.05
CA ALA A 30 -0.74 -12.22 -6.28
C ALA A 30 -0.55 -10.70 -6.05
N SER A 31 -0.70 -10.23 -4.83
CA SER A 31 -0.54 -8.81 -4.47
C SER A 31 0.90 -8.42 -4.12
N GLU A 32 1.82 -9.36 -4.01
CA GLU A 32 3.23 -9.06 -3.78
C GLU A 32 3.94 -8.73 -5.09
N ASN A 33 4.88 -7.78 -4.99
CA ASN A 33 5.73 -7.37 -6.09
C ASN A 33 7.20 -7.43 -5.68
N ILE A 34 8.00 -8.16 -6.45
CA ILE A 34 9.45 -8.22 -6.23
C ILE A 34 10.06 -6.91 -6.73
N THR A 35 10.62 -6.14 -5.82
CA THR A 35 11.28 -4.88 -6.15
C THR A 35 12.65 -5.08 -6.80
N SER A 36 13.09 -4.12 -7.63
CA SER A 36 14.47 -4.08 -8.10
C SER A 36 15.44 -3.71 -6.96
N SER A 37 16.73 -3.98 -7.17
CA SER A 37 17.78 -3.54 -6.24
C SER A 37 17.77 -2.04 -6.01
N ASP A 38 17.54 -1.25 -7.06
CA ASP A 38 17.53 0.21 -7.00
C ASP A 38 16.40 0.74 -6.11
N VAL A 39 15.20 0.13 -6.19
CA VAL A 39 14.07 0.46 -5.29
C VAL A 39 14.42 0.09 -3.85
N THR A 40 15.01 -1.09 -3.62
CA THR A 40 15.41 -1.51 -2.28
C THR A 40 16.46 -0.58 -1.67
N GLU A 41 17.45 -0.15 -2.47
CA GLU A 41 18.47 0.79 -2.05
C GLU A 41 17.87 2.17 -1.72
N ALA A 42 16.96 2.66 -2.55
CA ALA A 42 16.27 3.93 -2.30
C ALA A 42 15.46 3.89 -1.00
N VAL A 43 14.72 2.81 -0.74
CA VAL A 43 13.95 2.62 0.52
C VAL A 43 14.88 2.53 1.74
N ALA A 44 16.06 1.93 1.62
CA ALA A 44 17.04 1.81 2.69
C ALA A 44 17.96 3.03 2.85
N SER A 45 17.73 4.10 2.10
CA SER A 45 18.53 5.33 2.15
C SER A 45 18.20 6.21 3.37
N ASP A 46 18.90 7.33 3.50
CA ASP A 46 18.65 8.36 4.53
C ASP A 46 17.20 8.87 4.53
N LEU A 47 16.51 8.81 3.41
CA LEU A 47 15.10 9.20 3.28
C LEU A 47 14.16 8.39 4.19
N ALA A 48 14.50 7.15 4.53
CA ALA A 48 13.68 6.25 5.33
C ALA A 48 13.40 6.73 6.76
N HIS A 49 14.18 7.67 7.28
CA HIS A 49 14.04 8.20 8.64
C HIS A 49 13.92 9.73 8.69
N ARG A 50 13.51 10.36 7.58
CA ARG A 50 13.27 11.81 7.51
C ARG A 50 11.79 12.12 7.61
N TYR A 51 11.49 13.24 8.24
CA TYR A 51 10.16 13.83 8.22
C TYR A 51 9.99 14.70 6.98
N ALA A 52 8.86 14.57 6.31
CA ALA A 52 8.47 15.38 5.16
C ALA A 52 6.96 15.70 5.22
N GLU A 53 6.48 16.06 6.38
CA GLU A 53 5.08 16.37 6.62
C GLU A 53 4.66 17.62 5.82
N GLY A 54 3.51 17.56 5.18
CA GLY A 54 2.98 18.58 4.29
C GLY A 54 2.99 18.16 2.81
N GLN A 55 2.50 19.03 1.94
CA GLN A 55 2.56 18.84 0.50
C GLN A 55 3.95 19.21 -0.04
N SER A 56 4.28 18.76 -1.25
CA SER A 56 5.47 19.21 -1.95
C SER A 56 5.49 20.75 -1.99
N HIS A 57 6.63 21.35 -1.68
CA HIS A 57 6.86 22.79 -1.55
C HIS A 57 6.09 23.52 -0.42
N GLU A 58 5.31 22.79 0.40
CA GLU A 58 4.56 23.31 1.54
C GLU A 58 4.85 22.46 2.79
N ARG A 59 6.13 22.15 3.04
CA ARG A 59 6.55 21.29 4.16
C ARG A 59 6.57 22.05 5.48
N LEU A 60 6.27 21.31 6.56
CA LEU A 60 6.42 21.85 7.92
C LEU A 60 7.88 21.87 8.40
N TYR A 61 8.78 21.13 7.74
CA TYR A 61 10.18 21.00 8.11
C TYR A 61 11.09 21.51 7.00
N GLU A 62 12.21 22.11 7.40
CA GLU A 62 13.28 22.51 6.49
C GLU A 62 14.07 21.29 5.98
N GLY A 63 14.77 21.46 4.86
CA GLY A 63 15.65 20.42 4.29
C GLY A 63 14.93 19.37 3.43
N CYS A 64 13.68 19.62 3.05
CA CYS A 64 12.86 18.69 2.25
C CYS A 64 12.97 18.90 0.74
N GLN A 65 13.80 19.80 0.24
CA GLN A 65 13.87 20.16 -1.18
C GLN A 65 14.06 18.97 -2.12
N TYR A 66 14.86 17.98 -1.75
CA TYR A 66 15.09 16.79 -2.57
C TYR A 66 13.95 15.76 -2.44
N ILE A 67 13.25 15.76 -1.30
CA ILE A 67 12.04 14.95 -1.12
C ILE A 67 10.93 15.51 -2.01
N ASP A 68 10.81 16.84 -2.11
CA ASP A 68 9.87 17.51 -3.01
C ASP A 68 10.13 17.14 -4.47
N GLU A 69 11.38 17.20 -4.91
CA GLU A 69 11.75 16.80 -6.26
C GLU A 69 11.40 15.33 -6.57
N ILE A 70 11.60 14.44 -5.61
CA ILE A 70 11.25 13.01 -5.76
C ILE A 70 9.73 12.86 -5.84
N GLU A 71 9.00 13.49 -4.93
CA GLU A 71 7.54 13.38 -4.87
C GLU A 71 6.89 13.94 -6.14
N ASP A 72 7.33 15.12 -6.62
CA ASP A 72 6.85 15.71 -7.87
C ASP A 72 7.08 14.79 -9.07
N ARG A 73 8.26 14.16 -9.16
CA ARG A 73 8.55 13.19 -10.24
C ARG A 73 7.67 11.95 -10.16
N VAL A 74 7.42 11.43 -8.96
CA VAL A 74 6.53 10.27 -8.78
C VAL A 74 5.09 10.64 -9.15
N ILE A 75 4.62 11.83 -8.78
CA ILE A 75 3.30 12.36 -9.19
C ILE A 75 3.22 12.44 -10.72
N ASP A 76 4.20 13.06 -11.38
CA ASP A 76 4.22 13.20 -12.83
C ASP A 76 4.27 11.86 -13.56
N LEU A 77 5.07 10.92 -13.07
CA LEU A 77 5.14 9.57 -13.63
C LEU A 77 3.83 8.81 -13.44
N SER A 78 3.21 8.94 -12.28
CA SER A 78 1.90 8.33 -12.00
C SER A 78 0.82 8.89 -12.92
N LYS A 79 0.77 10.20 -13.10
CA LYS A 79 -0.17 10.85 -14.04
C LYS A 79 0.01 10.34 -15.46
N LYS A 80 1.24 10.21 -15.93
CA LYS A 80 1.55 9.66 -17.27
C LYS A 80 1.18 8.19 -17.39
N LEU A 81 1.53 7.38 -16.38
CA LEU A 81 1.31 5.93 -16.41
C LEU A 81 -0.18 5.57 -16.43
N PHE A 82 -0.97 6.26 -15.60
CA PHE A 82 -2.40 6.00 -15.45
C PHE A 82 -3.28 6.88 -16.36
N ASN A 83 -2.69 7.80 -17.11
CA ASN A 83 -3.39 8.78 -17.96
C ASN A 83 -4.46 9.55 -17.18
N VAL A 84 -4.08 10.16 -16.06
CA VAL A 84 -4.95 10.92 -15.17
C VAL A 84 -4.40 12.31 -14.93
N ASP A 85 -5.29 13.26 -14.60
CA ASP A 85 -4.92 14.65 -14.35
C ASP A 85 -4.30 14.86 -12.96
N TYR A 86 -4.66 14.01 -12.00
CA TYR A 86 -4.24 14.12 -10.60
C TYR A 86 -3.73 12.79 -10.08
N ALA A 87 -2.73 12.85 -9.19
CA ALA A 87 -2.22 11.70 -8.46
C ALA A 87 -1.79 12.14 -7.05
N ASN A 88 -2.10 11.33 -6.05
CA ASN A 88 -1.58 11.47 -4.69
C ASN A 88 -0.74 10.23 -4.39
N VAL A 89 0.53 10.45 -4.09
CA VAL A 89 1.52 9.39 -3.86
C VAL A 89 1.95 9.26 -2.39
N GLN A 90 1.34 10.04 -1.49
CA GLN A 90 1.67 10.06 -0.06
C GLN A 90 1.12 8.88 0.76
N PRO A 91 0.01 8.19 0.38
CA PRO A 91 -0.46 7.06 1.17
C PRO A 91 0.61 5.96 1.28
N ILE A 92 0.92 5.57 2.50
CA ILE A 92 1.95 4.56 2.80
C ILE A 92 1.53 3.11 2.50
N SER A 93 0.25 2.90 2.19
CA SER A 93 -0.30 1.58 1.84
C SER A 93 -1.58 1.72 1.03
N GLY A 94 -1.98 0.64 0.33
CA GLY A 94 -3.26 0.59 -0.37
C GLY A 94 -4.47 0.79 0.55
N VAL A 95 -4.41 0.31 1.80
CA VAL A 95 -5.46 0.55 2.80
C VAL A 95 -5.57 2.03 3.15
N THR A 96 -4.45 2.73 3.32
CA THR A 96 -4.45 4.18 3.57
C THR A 96 -4.99 4.94 2.36
N ALA A 97 -4.63 4.54 1.14
CA ALA A 97 -5.18 5.13 -0.09
C ALA A 97 -6.70 4.90 -0.19
N ASN A 98 -7.18 3.71 0.14
CA ASN A 98 -8.62 3.42 0.18
C ASN A 98 -9.35 4.26 1.23
N LEU A 99 -8.77 4.44 2.43
CA LEU A 99 -9.34 5.33 3.45
C LEU A 99 -9.44 6.77 2.95
N ALA A 100 -8.40 7.29 2.31
CA ALA A 100 -8.41 8.63 1.72
C ALA A 100 -9.52 8.77 0.67
N ALA A 101 -9.69 7.77 -0.20
CA ALA A 101 -10.77 7.75 -1.18
C ALA A 101 -12.15 7.69 -0.53
N PHE A 102 -12.35 6.83 0.47
CA PHE A 102 -13.64 6.71 1.16
C PHE A 102 -14.02 8.02 1.88
N PHE A 103 -13.10 8.65 2.60
CA PHE A 103 -13.37 9.93 3.26
C PHE A 103 -13.53 11.09 2.28
N GLY A 104 -12.93 11.00 1.08
CA GLY A 104 -13.04 12.04 0.05
C GLY A 104 -14.32 11.98 -0.78
N TYR A 105 -14.93 10.80 -0.93
CA TYR A 105 -16.05 10.57 -1.84
C TYR A 105 -17.34 10.10 -1.18
N SER A 106 -17.36 9.86 0.14
CA SER A 106 -18.55 9.35 0.82
C SER A 106 -18.70 9.91 2.23
N ASP A 107 -19.94 9.90 2.70
CA ASP A 107 -20.32 10.29 4.05
C ASP A 107 -20.56 9.05 4.95
N TYR A 108 -20.52 9.26 6.26
CA TYR A 108 -20.84 8.22 7.24
C TYR A 108 -22.25 7.64 7.00
N GLY A 109 -22.29 6.33 6.85
CA GLY A 109 -23.55 5.62 6.62
C GLY A 109 -23.89 5.37 5.16
N ASP A 110 -23.09 5.88 4.23
CA ASP A 110 -23.22 5.60 2.81
C ASP A 110 -22.99 4.12 2.50
N LYS A 111 -23.45 3.70 1.32
CA LYS A 111 -23.33 2.32 0.85
C LYS A 111 -22.12 2.15 -0.03
N LEU A 112 -21.29 1.16 0.30
CA LEU A 112 -20.21 0.66 -0.55
C LEU A 112 -20.56 -0.72 -1.06
N MET A 113 -20.69 -0.88 -2.37
CA MET A 113 -20.85 -2.18 -2.99
C MET A 113 -19.48 -2.71 -3.43
N ALA A 114 -19.13 -3.92 -3.01
CA ALA A 114 -17.84 -4.54 -3.31
C ALA A 114 -17.99 -6.06 -3.41
N LEU A 115 -17.03 -6.70 -4.06
CA LEU A 115 -16.95 -8.15 -4.09
C LEU A 115 -16.49 -8.69 -2.74
N ASP A 116 -17.07 -9.79 -2.28
CA ASP A 116 -16.64 -10.45 -1.05
C ASP A 116 -15.25 -11.09 -1.20
N VAL A 117 -14.49 -11.12 -0.11
CA VAL A 117 -13.12 -11.67 -0.06
C VAL A 117 -13.01 -13.08 -0.65
N PRO A 118 -13.92 -14.04 -0.37
CA PRO A 118 -13.85 -15.37 -0.97
C PRO A 118 -13.98 -15.41 -2.49
N TYR A 119 -14.47 -14.33 -3.08
CA TYR A 119 -14.65 -14.20 -4.54
C TYR A 119 -13.65 -13.24 -5.19
N GLY A 120 -12.58 -12.89 -4.49
CA GLY A 120 -11.52 -12.03 -4.99
C GLY A 120 -11.60 -10.58 -4.54
N GLY A 121 -12.55 -10.21 -3.69
CA GLY A 121 -12.63 -8.87 -3.11
C GLY A 121 -11.50 -8.60 -2.12
N HIS A 122 -11.06 -7.34 -2.05
CA HIS A 122 -10.03 -6.95 -1.10
C HIS A 122 -10.62 -6.68 0.28
N ILE A 123 -9.90 -7.08 1.33
CA ILE A 123 -10.34 -6.94 2.73
C ILE A 123 -10.64 -5.49 3.14
N SER A 124 -9.99 -4.49 2.52
CA SER A 124 -10.24 -3.07 2.81
C SER A 124 -11.65 -2.60 2.47
N HIS A 125 -12.36 -3.32 1.60
CA HIS A 125 -13.77 -3.05 1.28
C HIS A 125 -14.76 -3.70 2.26
N ALA A 126 -14.26 -4.56 3.17
CA ALA A 126 -15.09 -5.22 4.15
C ALA A 126 -15.33 -4.35 5.39
N LYS A 127 -16.44 -4.62 6.09
CA LYS A 127 -16.82 -3.93 7.34
C LYS A 127 -15.73 -3.97 8.42
N VAL A 128 -14.87 -4.98 8.41
CA VAL A 128 -13.82 -5.19 9.42
C VAL A 128 -12.53 -4.37 9.13
N SER A 129 -12.49 -3.63 8.04
CA SER A 129 -11.31 -2.87 7.60
C SER A 129 -11.68 -1.44 7.21
N ALA A 130 -11.01 -0.87 6.20
CA ALA A 130 -11.10 0.55 5.83
C ALA A 130 -12.55 1.04 5.60
N ALA A 131 -13.37 0.27 4.91
CA ALA A 131 -14.77 0.62 4.68
C ALA A 131 -15.56 0.77 5.99
N GLY A 132 -15.37 -0.16 6.94
CA GLY A 132 -16.01 -0.08 8.25
C GLY A 132 -15.47 1.05 9.12
N ILE A 133 -14.15 1.36 9.04
CA ILE A 133 -13.52 2.50 9.71
C ILE A 133 -14.10 3.82 9.19
N ALA A 134 -14.31 3.93 7.88
CA ALA A 134 -14.98 5.08 7.26
C ALA A 134 -16.49 5.14 7.56
N GLY A 135 -17.04 4.16 8.25
CA GLY A 135 -18.46 4.10 8.62
C GLY A 135 -19.39 3.71 7.49
N LEU A 136 -18.87 3.11 6.42
CA LEU A 136 -19.65 2.70 5.26
C LEU A 136 -20.44 1.41 5.54
N LYS A 137 -21.62 1.31 4.93
CA LYS A 137 -22.44 0.10 4.90
C LYS A 137 -22.04 -0.74 3.69
N THR A 138 -21.27 -1.77 3.94
CA THR A 138 -20.81 -2.68 2.87
C THR A 138 -21.96 -3.58 2.38
N ILE A 139 -22.09 -3.67 1.06
CA ILE A 139 -23.04 -4.52 0.34
C ILE A 139 -22.23 -5.39 -0.61
N SER A 140 -22.45 -6.71 -0.56
CA SER A 140 -21.78 -7.65 -1.46
C SER A 140 -22.40 -7.59 -2.85
N HIS A 141 -21.55 -7.60 -3.89
CA HIS A 141 -22.02 -7.94 -5.22
C HIS A 141 -22.53 -9.38 -5.26
N PRO A 142 -23.67 -9.66 -5.90
CA PRO A 142 -24.01 -11.02 -6.28
C PRO A 142 -22.87 -11.64 -7.12
N PHE A 143 -22.53 -12.89 -6.85
CA PHE A 143 -21.45 -13.59 -7.54
C PHE A 143 -21.91 -14.94 -8.01
N ASP A 144 -21.88 -15.16 -9.32
CA ASP A 144 -22.17 -16.43 -9.93
C ASP A 144 -20.89 -17.29 -9.97
N LYS A 145 -20.93 -18.42 -9.26
CA LYS A 145 -19.81 -19.37 -9.15
C LYS A 145 -19.63 -20.23 -10.40
N ASP A 146 -20.67 -20.40 -11.20
CA ASP A 146 -20.61 -21.26 -12.36
C ASP A 146 -19.88 -20.57 -13.51
N ILE A 147 -20.08 -19.28 -13.66
CA ILE A 147 -19.38 -18.45 -14.64
C ILE A 147 -18.19 -17.66 -14.05
N MET A 148 -17.97 -17.76 -12.75
CA MET A 148 -16.89 -17.06 -12.03
C MET A 148 -16.89 -15.54 -12.28
N ASN A 149 -18.05 -14.92 -12.24
CA ASN A 149 -18.23 -13.49 -12.50
C ASN A 149 -19.30 -12.88 -11.60
N ILE A 150 -19.38 -11.55 -11.60
CA ILE A 150 -20.48 -10.81 -10.94
C ILE A 150 -21.78 -11.12 -11.68
N ASP A 151 -22.81 -11.48 -10.93
CA ASP A 151 -24.16 -11.63 -11.44
C ASP A 151 -24.80 -10.23 -11.53
N ILE A 152 -25.17 -9.84 -12.73
CA ILE A 152 -25.72 -8.51 -13.03
C ILE A 152 -27.19 -8.52 -13.43
N ASP A 153 -27.85 -9.69 -13.39
CA ASP A 153 -29.27 -9.87 -13.75
C ASP A 153 -30.23 -9.63 -12.58
#